data_7ca83987fa2b4ef5c7072edf5b2edee6
#
_entry.id   7ca83987fa2b4ef5c7072edf5b2edee6
#
_cell.length_a   1.000
_cell.length_b   1.000
_cell.length_c   1.000
_cell.angle_alpha   90.00
_cell.angle_beta   90.00
_cell.angle_gamma   90.00
#
_symmetry.space_group_name_H-M   'P 1'
#
loop_
_entity.id
_entity.type
_entity.pdbx_description
1 polymer ?
#
loop_
_entity_poly.entity_id
_entity_poly.type
_entity_poly.pdbx_seq_one_letter_code
_entity_poly.pdbx_strand_id
1 'polypeptide(L)'
;MKFYSKCQPFYFNNYSDEPTGRLALVFELMDMNMYDAIKGKRHYLPENRVKYYMYQLLKSIDHMHRNGIFHRDIKPENILLSEDHVKLADFGSCRGIYSKQPYTEYISTRWYRAPECLLTDGYYGYKMDLWGVG
;
A
#
# COMPACT_ATOMS: atom_id res chain seq x y z
N MET A 1 12.97 2.83 -10.54
CA MET A 1 11.59 3.06 -10.97
C MET A 1 11.06 4.21 -10.12
N LYS A 2 10.78 5.39 -10.73
CA LYS A 2 10.34 6.56 -9.95
C LYS A 2 8.82 6.52 -9.85
N PHE A 3 8.31 6.21 -8.68
CA PHE A 3 6.87 6.34 -8.39
C PHE A 3 6.59 7.77 -7.94
N TYR A 4 5.96 8.53 -8.81
CA TYR A 4 5.47 9.87 -8.48
C TYR A 4 4.03 9.75 -8.00
N SER A 5 3.79 9.76 -6.69
CA SER A 5 2.50 10.24 -6.23
C SER A 5 2.52 11.77 -6.37
N LYS A 6 1.44 12.41 -6.83
CA LYS A 6 1.31 13.88 -6.82
C LYS A 6 1.25 14.46 -5.39
N CYS A 7 1.40 13.63 -4.39
CA CYS A 7 1.59 14.00 -3.00
C CYS A 7 3.06 13.74 -2.66
N GLN A 8 3.93 14.66 -2.96
CA GLN A 8 5.37 14.77 -2.70
C GLN A 8 6.24 13.55 -3.11
N PRO A 9 7.39 13.81 -3.76
CA PRO A 9 8.25 12.73 -4.24
C PRO A 9 8.85 11.96 -3.06
N PHE A 10 8.75 10.63 -3.10
CA PHE A 10 9.64 9.79 -2.32
C PHE A 10 11.07 10.05 -2.81
N TYR A 11 11.90 10.67 -2.01
CA TYR A 11 13.34 10.74 -2.28
C TYR A 11 13.92 9.36 -1.99
N PHE A 12 14.21 8.61 -3.06
CA PHE A 12 15.01 7.39 -2.96
C PHE A 12 16.48 7.76 -3.10
N ASN A 13 17.24 7.58 -2.04
CA ASN A 13 18.67 7.36 -2.19
C ASN A 13 18.91 5.86 -2.05
N ASN A 14 19.33 5.21 -3.12
CA ASN A 14 19.77 3.83 -3.11
C ASN A 14 21.26 3.82 -2.77
N TYR A 15 21.61 3.16 -1.69
CA TYR A 15 22.99 2.85 -1.36
C TYR A 15 23.20 1.36 -1.61
N SER A 16 24.02 1.02 -2.61
CA SER A 16 24.49 -0.34 -2.80
C SER A 16 25.90 -0.44 -2.24
N ASP A 17 26.10 -1.38 -1.35
CA ASP A 17 27.44 -1.81 -0.92
C ASP A 17 27.90 -2.92 -1.87
N GLU A 18 28.63 -2.55 -2.90
CA GLU A 18 29.10 -3.49 -3.94
C GLU A 18 29.87 -4.70 -3.38
N PRO A 19 30.75 -4.57 -2.36
CA PRO A 19 31.45 -5.72 -1.79
C PRO A 19 30.55 -6.75 -1.12
N THR A 20 29.42 -6.33 -0.55
CA THR A 20 28.52 -7.22 0.22
C THR A 20 27.22 -7.56 -0.50
N GLY A 21 26.93 -6.91 -1.61
CA GLY A 21 25.65 -7.03 -2.33
C GLY A 21 24.45 -6.53 -1.54
N ARG A 22 24.65 -5.76 -0.48
CA ARG A 22 23.57 -5.21 0.34
C ARG A 22 22.99 -3.97 -0.30
N LEU A 23 21.66 -3.91 -0.38
CA LEU A 23 20.90 -2.75 -0.84
C LEU A 23 20.24 -2.08 0.38
N ALA A 24 20.51 -0.80 0.57
CA ALA A 24 19.80 0.04 1.54
C ALA A 24 18.89 1.03 0.80
N LEU A 25 17.61 1.01 1.15
CA LEU A 25 16.61 1.95 0.66
C LEU A 25 16.33 2.97 1.77
N VAL A 26 16.53 4.25 1.48
CA VAL A 26 16.25 5.33 2.43
C VAL A 26 14.93 5.98 2.06
N PHE A 27 14.02 5.99 3.01
CA PHE A 27 12.69 6.59 2.90
C PHE A 27 12.57 7.79 3.84
N GLU A 28 11.60 8.64 3.58
CA GLU A 28 11.18 9.61 4.58
C GLU A 28 10.67 8.90 5.85
N LEU A 29 10.93 9.49 6.99
CA LEU A 29 10.42 8.97 8.26
C LEU A 29 8.96 9.42 8.43
N MET A 30 8.06 8.47 8.62
CA MET A 30 6.66 8.71 8.93
C MET A 30 6.42 8.52 10.43
N ASP A 31 5.40 9.23 10.98
CA ASP A 31 5.17 9.23 12.43
C ASP A 31 4.64 7.88 12.94
N MET A 32 3.69 7.28 12.22
CA MET A 32 3.05 6.02 12.59
C MET A 32 2.35 5.38 11.39
N ASN A 33 1.82 4.17 11.56
CA ASN A 33 0.90 3.56 10.61
C ASN A 33 -0.56 3.74 11.07
N MET A 34 -1.51 3.45 10.17
CA MET A 34 -2.94 3.57 10.45
C MET A 34 -3.40 2.60 11.55
N TYR A 35 -2.82 1.40 11.62
CA TYR A 35 -3.15 0.42 12.65
C TYR A 35 -2.86 1.00 14.05
N ASP A 36 -1.69 1.59 14.27
CA ASP A 36 -1.32 2.21 15.54
C ASP A 36 -2.17 3.46 15.84
N ALA A 37 -2.61 4.16 14.79
CA ALA A 37 -3.48 5.33 14.94
C ALA A 37 -4.88 4.97 15.46
N ILE A 38 -5.41 3.76 15.19
CA ILE A 38 -6.76 3.33 15.57
C ILE A 38 -6.78 2.34 16.73
N LYS A 39 -5.74 1.51 16.87
CA LYS A 39 -5.70 0.46 17.89
C LYS A 39 -5.81 1.01 19.29
N GLY A 40 -6.71 0.45 20.08
CA GLY A 40 -6.88 0.78 21.51
C GLY A 40 -7.37 2.19 21.79
N LYS A 41 -7.81 2.95 20.79
CA LYS A 41 -8.38 4.29 21.00
C LYS A 41 -9.83 4.16 21.52
N ARG A 42 -10.17 4.98 22.53
CA ARG A 42 -11.55 5.06 23.06
C ARG A 42 -12.52 5.75 22.12
N HIS A 43 -12.03 6.62 21.25
CA HIS A 43 -12.84 7.41 20.35
C HIS A 43 -12.44 7.11 18.90
N TYR A 44 -13.44 7.06 18.03
CA TYR A 44 -13.22 6.95 16.58
C TYR A 44 -12.53 8.20 16.03
N LEU A 45 -11.86 8.03 14.89
CA LEU A 45 -11.37 9.17 14.14
C LEU A 45 -12.54 10.07 13.71
N PRO A 46 -12.41 11.40 13.74
CA PRO A 46 -13.42 12.31 13.22
C PRO A 46 -13.74 12.01 11.76
N GLU A 47 -15.01 12.06 11.38
CA GLU A 47 -15.48 11.71 10.03
C GLU A 47 -14.74 12.49 8.92
N ASN A 48 -14.52 13.78 9.12
CA ASN A 48 -13.78 14.61 8.16
C ASN A 48 -12.35 14.11 7.95
N ARG A 49 -11.70 13.62 9.02
CA ARG A 49 -10.34 13.05 8.94
C ARG A 49 -10.34 11.72 8.19
N VAL A 50 -11.34 10.87 8.46
CA VAL A 50 -11.53 9.60 7.72
C VAL A 50 -11.71 9.88 6.23
N LYS A 51 -12.62 10.80 5.86
CA LYS A 51 -12.83 11.20 4.45
C LYS A 51 -11.56 11.68 3.78
N TYR A 52 -10.77 12.48 4.49
CA TYR A 52 -9.52 13.02 3.96
C TYR A 52 -8.45 11.94 3.75
N TYR A 53 -8.31 11.01 4.69
CA TYR A 53 -7.39 9.89 4.56
C TYR A 53 -7.81 8.94 3.44
N MET A 54 -9.09 8.60 3.35
CA MET A 54 -9.65 7.78 2.28
C MET A 54 -9.40 8.39 0.89
N TYR A 55 -9.60 9.69 0.77
CA TYR A 55 -9.33 10.40 -0.49
C TYR A 55 -7.86 10.28 -0.91
N GLN A 56 -6.91 10.48 0.00
CA GLN A 56 -5.48 10.36 -0.30
C GLN A 56 -5.10 8.92 -0.66
N LEU A 57 -5.62 7.93 0.08
CA LEU A 57 -5.38 6.51 -0.17
C LEU A 57 -5.91 6.10 -1.56
N LEU A 58 -7.14 6.47 -1.89
CA LEU A 58 -7.73 6.19 -3.21
C LEU A 58 -6.94 6.84 -4.34
N LYS A 59 -6.43 8.06 -4.15
CA LYS A 59 -5.54 8.71 -5.14
C LYS A 59 -4.24 7.94 -5.33
N SER A 60 -3.67 7.40 -4.25
CA SER A 60 -2.43 6.60 -4.33
C SER A 60 -2.66 5.32 -5.11
N ILE A 61 -3.77 4.64 -4.86
CA ILE A 61 -4.16 3.41 -5.56
C ILE A 61 -4.49 3.69 -7.04
N ASP A 62 -5.26 4.73 -7.34
CA ASP A 62 -5.53 5.15 -8.72
C ASP A 62 -4.23 5.41 -9.48
N HIS A 63 -3.28 6.09 -8.84
CA HIS A 63 -1.96 6.33 -9.45
C HIS A 63 -1.22 5.03 -9.76
N MET A 64 -1.20 4.07 -8.84
CA MET A 64 -0.57 2.76 -9.07
C MET A 64 -1.24 2.02 -10.22
N HIS A 65 -2.57 1.93 -10.21
CA HIS A 65 -3.34 1.22 -11.22
C HIS A 65 -3.15 1.83 -12.62
N ARG A 66 -3.16 3.16 -12.75
CA ARG A 66 -2.87 3.85 -14.02
C ARG A 66 -1.45 3.63 -14.53
N ASN A 67 -0.51 3.33 -13.64
CA ASN A 67 0.87 2.96 -14.01
C ASN A 67 1.04 1.44 -14.21
N GLY A 68 -0.04 0.69 -14.30
CA GLY A 68 -0.03 -0.73 -14.62
C GLY A 68 0.37 -1.65 -13.46
N ILE A 69 0.29 -1.18 -12.21
CA ILE A 69 0.73 -1.91 -11.02
C ILE A 69 -0.41 -1.92 -9.99
N PHE A 70 -0.60 -3.05 -9.30
CA PHE A 70 -1.48 -3.13 -8.15
C PHE A 70 -0.75 -3.65 -6.91
N HIS A 71 -1.23 -3.23 -5.74
CA HIS A 71 -0.49 -3.35 -4.47
C HIS A 71 -0.55 -4.75 -3.88
N ARG A 72 -1.75 -5.34 -3.80
CA ARG A 72 -2.06 -6.68 -3.29
C ARG A 72 -1.99 -6.86 -1.77
N ASP A 73 -1.57 -5.86 -1.01
CA ASP A 73 -1.46 -5.91 0.45
C ASP A 73 -1.92 -4.61 1.11
N ILE A 74 -3.11 -4.14 0.71
CA ILE A 74 -3.74 -2.98 1.35
C ILE A 74 -4.25 -3.39 2.72
N LYS A 75 -3.67 -2.78 3.77
CA LYS A 75 -4.04 -2.99 5.17
C LYS A 75 -3.58 -1.81 6.02
N PRO A 76 -4.14 -1.60 7.22
CA PRO A 76 -3.80 -0.46 8.08
C PRO A 76 -2.30 -0.35 8.41
N GLU A 77 -1.59 -1.46 8.53
CA GLU A 77 -0.15 -1.48 8.82
C GLU A 77 0.69 -0.89 7.68
N ASN A 78 0.21 -0.98 6.44
CA ASN A 78 0.88 -0.48 5.25
C ASN A 78 0.45 0.94 4.85
N ILE A 79 -0.42 1.57 5.63
CA ILE A 79 -0.88 2.94 5.44
C ILE A 79 -0.16 3.81 6.48
N LEU A 80 0.83 4.56 6.03
CA LEU A 80 1.64 5.41 6.89
C LEU A 80 1.06 6.81 7.00
N LEU A 81 1.18 7.37 8.19
CA LEU A 81 0.67 8.69 8.53
C LEU A 81 1.81 9.58 9.03
N SER A 82 1.80 10.84 8.58
CA SER A 82 2.57 11.91 9.19
C SER A 82 1.75 13.19 9.10
N GLU A 83 1.42 13.75 10.25
CA GLU A 83 0.45 14.86 10.38
C GLU A 83 -0.90 14.48 9.73
N ASP A 84 -1.27 15.16 8.63
CA ASP A 84 -2.48 14.87 7.83
C ASP A 84 -2.17 14.18 6.49
N HIS A 85 -0.93 13.74 6.27
CA HIS A 85 -0.53 13.08 5.04
C HIS A 85 -0.62 11.56 5.19
N VAL A 86 -1.15 10.92 4.14
CA VAL A 86 -1.26 9.46 4.03
C VAL A 86 -0.34 8.98 2.92
N LYS A 87 0.47 7.97 3.21
CA LYS A 87 1.33 7.31 2.21
C LYS A 87 1.16 5.80 2.29
N LEU A 88 1.08 5.19 1.12
CA LEU A 88 1.03 3.74 0.99
C LEU A 88 2.47 3.19 0.98
N ALA A 89 2.71 2.13 1.73
CA ALA A 89 4.01 1.51 1.92
C ALA A 89 3.97 0.01 1.63
N ASP A 90 5.15 -0.62 1.63
CA ASP A 90 5.36 -2.06 1.40
C ASP A 90 4.91 -2.55 0.02
N PHE A 91 5.70 -2.19 -0.99
CA PHE A 91 5.49 -2.60 -2.39
C PHE A 91 6.04 -4.00 -2.71
N GLY A 92 6.44 -4.78 -1.71
CA GLY A 92 7.02 -6.11 -1.88
C GLY A 92 6.07 -7.11 -2.54
N SER A 93 4.76 -6.92 -2.37
CA SER A 93 3.72 -7.78 -2.95
C SER A 93 3.18 -7.30 -4.30
N CYS A 94 3.63 -6.15 -4.81
CA CYS A 94 3.11 -5.59 -6.05
C CYS A 94 3.29 -6.48 -7.27
N ARG A 95 2.32 -6.40 -8.19
CA ARG A 95 2.37 -7.06 -9.51
C ARG A 95 1.90 -6.12 -10.61
N GLY A 96 2.32 -6.40 -11.84
CA GLY A 96 1.79 -5.74 -13.02
C GLY A 96 0.34 -6.16 -13.28
N ILE A 97 -0.53 -5.22 -13.63
CA ILE A 97 -1.94 -5.49 -13.94
C ILE A 97 -2.08 -6.48 -15.11
N TYR A 98 -1.13 -6.45 -16.04
CA TYR A 98 -1.10 -7.30 -17.23
C TYR A 98 -0.21 -8.55 -17.07
N SER A 99 0.30 -8.81 -15.86
CA SER A 99 1.12 -9.99 -15.62
C SER A 99 0.27 -11.26 -15.65
N LYS A 100 0.92 -12.38 -16.00
CA LYS A 100 0.25 -13.67 -16.18
C LYS A 100 -0.28 -14.20 -14.84
N GLN A 101 -1.52 -14.64 -14.84
CA GLN A 101 -2.15 -15.40 -13.75
C GLN A 101 -1.87 -16.91 -13.91
N PRO A 102 -2.02 -17.74 -12.85
CA PRO A 102 -2.48 -17.37 -11.49
C PRO A 102 -1.42 -16.62 -10.68
N TYR A 103 -1.87 -15.72 -9.80
CA TYR A 103 -1.02 -15.07 -8.83
C TYR A 103 -0.84 -15.94 -7.58
N THR A 104 0.18 -15.62 -6.76
CA THR A 104 0.41 -16.33 -5.50
C THR A 104 -0.75 -16.08 -4.53
N GLU A 105 -1.36 -17.14 -4.02
CA GLU A 105 -2.47 -17.06 -3.05
C GLU A 105 -2.01 -16.62 -1.67
N TYR A 106 -0.82 -17.02 -1.26
CA TYR A 106 -0.25 -16.77 0.06
C TYR A 106 0.52 -15.45 0.10
N ILE A 107 -0.22 -14.35 0.12
CA ILE A 107 0.34 -13.04 0.40
C ILE A 107 -0.36 -12.51 1.64
N SER A 108 0.40 -12.37 2.76
CA SER A 108 -0.04 -11.55 3.88
C SER A 108 -1.35 -11.92 4.60
N THR A 109 -1.79 -11.05 5.50
CA THR A 109 -2.99 -11.17 6.34
C THR A 109 -4.26 -11.29 5.49
N ARG A 110 -5.08 -12.33 5.76
CA ARG A 110 -6.31 -12.61 5.01
C ARG A 110 -7.46 -11.65 5.30
N TRP A 111 -7.37 -10.86 6.36
CA TRP A 111 -8.48 -10.04 6.87
C TRP A 111 -8.95 -8.96 5.89
N TYR A 112 -8.06 -8.46 5.05
CA TYR A 112 -8.31 -7.37 4.11
C TYR A 112 -8.38 -7.84 2.65
N ARG A 113 -8.43 -9.16 2.42
CA ARG A 113 -8.47 -9.72 1.07
C ARG A 113 -9.86 -9.71 0.49
N ALA A 114 -9.93 -9.37 -0.78
CA ALA A 114 -11.15 -9.48 -1.56
C ALA A 114 -11.61 -10.94 -1.68
N PRO A 115 -12.92 -11.20 -1.73
CA PRO A 115 -13.47 -12.57 -1.83
C PRO A 115 -12.88 -13.38 -2.99
N GLU A 116 -12.70 -12.76 -4.14
CA GLU A 116 -12.11 -13.40 -5.32
C GLU A 116 -10.68 -13.90 -5.08
N CYS A 117 -9.92 -13.24 -4.20
CA CYS A 117 -8.58 -13.69 -3.84
C CYS A 117 -8.58 -14.97 -2.99
N LEU A 118 -9.70 -15.28 -2.34
CA LEU A 118 -9.86 -16.43 -1.47
C LEU A 118 -10.54 -17.61 -2.19
N LEU A 119 -11.23 -17.36 -3.29
CA LEU A 119 -12.11 -18.33 -3.95
C LEU A 119 -11.64 -18.77 -5.35
N THR A 120 -10.59 -18.15 -5.91
CA THR A 120 -10.26 -18.34 -7.32
C THR A 120 -8.86 -18.91 -7.59
N ASP A 121 -8.18 -19.49 -6.60
CA ASP A 121 -6.86 -20.13 -6.78
C ASP A 121 -5.85 -19.22 -7.54
N GLY A 122 -5.83 -17.92 -7.20
CA GLY A 122 -4.91 -16.95 -7.80
C GLY A 122 -5.44 -16.21 -9.04
N TYR A 123 -6.70 -16.38 -9.40
CA TYR A 123 -7.34 -15.65 -10.51
C TYR A 123 -8.09 -14.42 -9.98
N TYR A 124 -7.38 -13.34 -9.74
CA TYR A 124 -7.92 -12.06 -9.28
C TYR A 124 -7.19 -10.89 -9.97
N GLY A 125 -7.67 -9.69 -9.82
CA GLY A 125 -7.10 -8.52 -10.47
C GLY A 125 -6.94 -7.32 -9.54
N TYR A 126 -6.50 -6.21 -10.12
CA TYR A 126 -6.17 -4.97 -9.40
C TYR A 126 -7.33 -4.38 -8.56
N LYS A 127 -8.57 -4.73 -8.88
CA LYS A 127 -9.75 -4.27 -8.10
C LYS A 127 -9.77 -4.78 -6.67
N MET A 128 -9.00 -5.83 -6.36
CA MET A 128 -8.84 -6.32 -4.98
C MET A 128 -8.28 -5.24 -4.03
N ASP A 129 -7.47 -4.30 -4.54
CA ASP A 129 -6.95 -3.21 -3.74
C ASP A 129 -8.07 -2.28 -3.23
N LEU A 130 -9.13 -2.10 -4.03
CA LEU A 130 -10.29 -1.29 -3.62
C LEU A 130 -11.11 -1.96 -2.52
N TRP A 131 -11.18 -3.28 -2.49
CA TRP A 131 -11.78 -4.02 -1.38
C TRP A 131 -11.03 -3.76 -0.08
N GLY A 132 -9.69 -3.82 -0.11
CA GLY A 132 -8.85 -3.56 1.06
C GLY A 132 -8.95 -2.12 1.60
N VAL A 133 -9.48 -1.19 0.80
CA VAL A 133 -9.72 0.20 1.22
C VAL A 133 -11.06 0.35 1.95
N GLY A 134 -12.09 -0.39 1.55
CA GLY A 134 -13.45 -0.35 2.12
C GLY A 134 -13.61 -1.25 3.30
#